data_ba9ef7ee9302d5fcddbe90df7d9fe640
#
_entry.id   ba9ef7ee9302d5fcddbe90df7d9fe640
#
_cell.length_a   1.000
_cell.length_b   1.000
_cell.length_c   1.000
_cell.angle_alpha   90.00
_cell.angle_beta   90.00
_cell.angle_gamma   90.00
#
_symmetry.space_group_name_H-M   'P 1'
#
loop_
_entity.id
_entity.type
_entity.pdbx_description
1 polymer ?
#
loop_
_entity_poly.entity_id
_entity_poly.type
_entity_poly.pdbx_seq_one_letter_code
_entity_poly.pdbx_strand_id
1 'polypeptide(L)'
;MLWRFKARLSYWLARKLFRWSWCVRQPRIWRWMEGQFARMANLGDIRAQSFYGHILAFRGQGLGAKEEGVRLLRLAALSGDAKAAYQVGVFSLAGSLGKAPDAAEAARWWTMAVKAGHPLAALKLATLYQEGGPGLLADPELARLYQ
;
A
#
# COMPACT_ATOMS: atom_id res chain seq x y z
N MET A 1 1.50 -26.94 11.31
CA MET A 1 0.45 -26.15 11.98
C MET A 1 0.96 -25.26 13.10
N LEU A 2 1.77 -25.76 13.99
CA LEU A 2 2.32 -24.99 15.13
C LEU A 2 3.17 -23.78 14.72
N TRP A 3 3.93 -23.86 13.64
CA TRP A 3 4.75 -22.75 13.15
C TRP A 3 3.93 -21.60 12.57
N ARG A 4 2.78 -21.89 11.93
CA ARG A 4 1.84 -20.85 11.45
C ARG A 4 1.18 -20.12 12.61
N PHE A 5 0.83 -20.85 13.67
CA PHE A 5 0.28 -20.26 14.89
C PHE A 5 1.29 -19.35 15.57
N LYS A 6 2.55 -19.81 15.72
CA LYS A 6 3.66 -18.99 16.25
C LYS A 6 3.88 -17.73 15.39
N ALA A 7 3.87 -17.87 14.08
CA ALA A 7 4.04 -16.74 13.17
C ALA A 7 2.93 -15.69 13.34
N ARG A 8 1.68 -16.12 13.45
CA ARG A 8 0.53 -15.24 13.67
C ARG A 8 0.60 -14.52 15.02
N LEU A 9 0.95 -15.25 16.05
CA LEU A 9 1.08 -14.69 17.40
C LEU A 9 2.21 -13.66 17.46
N SER A 10 3.38 -13.99 16.91
CA SER A 10 4.52 -13.08 16.84
C SER A 10 4.21 -11.82 16.03
N TYR A 11 3.51 -11.96 14.92
CA TYR A 11 3.06 -10.84 14.11
C TYR A 11 2.09 -9.93 14.89
N TRP A 12 1.11 -10.52 15.56
CA TRP A 12 0.16 -9.77 16.38
C TRP A 12 0.85 -8.99 17.51
N LEU A 13 1.81 -9.63 18.18
CA LEU A 13 2.59 -8.98 19.22
C LEU A 13 3.44 -7.83 18.65
N ALA A 14 4.12 -8.06 17.54
CA ALA A 14 4.93 -7.04 16.87
C ALA A 14 4.07 -5.84 16.45
N ARG A 15 2.86 -6.08 15.96
CA ARG A 15 1.92 -5.04 15.56
C ARG A 15 1.44 -4.20 16.75
N LYS A 16 1.25 -4.84 17.91
CA LYS A 16 0.90 -4.11 19.15
C LYS A 16 2.08 -3.28 19.66
N LEU A 17 3.28 -3.84 19.65
CA LEU A 17 4.50 -3.12 20.06
C LEU A 17 4.81 -1.95 19.13
N PHE A 18 4.45 -2.03 17.86
CA PHE A 18 4.64 -0.94 16.90
C PHE A 18 3.91 0.36 17.33
N ARG A 19 2.84 0.25 18.10
CA ARG A 19 2.13 1.41 18.64
C ARG A 19 2.95 2.17 19.70
N TRP A 20 3.93 1.53 20.30
CA TRP A 20 4.80 2.15 21.30
C TRP A 20 6.00 2.76 20.61
N SER A 21 6.04 4.08 20.54
CA SER A 21 7.14 4.81 19.91
C SER A 21 8.51 4.45 20.48
N TRP A 22 8.57 4.11 21.77
CA TRP A 22 9.80 3.66 22.41
C TRP A 22 10.33 2.36 21.79
N CYS A 23 9.47 1.36 21.57
CA CYS A 23 9.86 0.10 20.96
C CYS A 23 10.39 0.27 19.53
N VAL A 24 9.76 1.16 18.76
CA VAL A 24 10.17 1.46 17.37
C VAL A 24 11.56 2.11 17.33
N ARG A 25 11.91 2.89 18.36
CA ARG A 25 13.22 3.56 18.45
C ARG A 25 14.37 2.62 18.84
N GLN A 26 14.08 1.44 19.40
CA GLN A 26 15.10 0.47 19.79
C GLN A 26 15.50 -0.40 18.57
N PRO A 27 16.77 -0.34 18.09
CA PRO A 27 17.16 -1.06 16.86
C PRO A 27 16.95 -2.57 16.92
N ARG A 28 17.13 -3.19 18.09
CA ARG A 28 16.96 -4.64 18.28
C ARG A 28 15.51 -5.05 18.23
N ILE A 29 14.63 -4.28 18.90
CA ILE A 29 13.18 -4.53 18.91
C ILE A 29 12.62 -4.28 17.50
N TRP A 30 13.04 -3.22 16.85
CA TRP A 30 12.64 -2.89 15.48
C TRP A 30 13.00 -4.01 14.51
N ARG A 31 14.23 -4.51 14.54
CA ARG A 31 14.65 -5.63 13.66
C ARG A 31 13.82 -6.89 13.88
N TRP A 32 13.51 -7.18 15.15
CA TRP A 32 12.64 -8.31 15.46
C TRP A 32 11.23 -8.11 14.88
N MET A 33 10.63 -6.94 15.10
CA MET A 33 9.30 -6.60 14.56
C MET A 33 9.27 -6.70 13.04
N GLU A 34 10.28 -6.11 12.38
CA GLU A 34 10.42 -6.17 10.93
C GLU A 34 10.46 -7.62 10.42
N GLY A 35 11.20 -8.48 11.09
CA GLY A 35 11.25 -9.91 10.77
C GLY A 35 9.88 -10.59 10.83
N GLN A 36 9.06 -10.23 11.83
CA GLN A 36 7.70 -10.77 11.93
C GLN A 36 6.80 -10.25 10.80
N PHE A 37 6.86 -8.97 10.50
CA PHE A 37 6.09 -8.37 9.40
C PHE A 37 6.46 -8.99 8.06
N ALA A 38 7.75 -9.09 7.77
CA ALA A 38 8.27 -9.67 6.52
C ALA A 38 7.84 -11.14 6.38
N ARG A 39 7.94 -11.92 7.45
CA ARG A 39 7.53 -13.33 7.44
C ARG A 39 6.06 -13.49 7.09
N MET A 40 5.19 -12.73 7.74
CA MET A 40 3.74 -12.83 7.48
C MET A 40 3.39 -12.35 6.08
N ALA A 41 4.02 -11.27 5.60
CA ALA A 41 3.83 -10.79 4.23
C ALA A 41 4.26 -11.84 3.20
N ASN A 42 5.40 -12.51 3.43
CA ASN A 42 5.90 -13.58 2.55
C ASN A 42 5.03 -14.85 2.58
N LEU A 43 4.29 -15.07 3.68
CA LEU A 43 3.31 -16.15 3.76
C LEU A 43 2.00 -15.84 3.03
N GLY A 44 1.89 -14.67 2.43
CA GLY A 44 0.71 -14.27 1.66
C GLY A 44 -0.41 -13.62 2.47
N ASP A 45 -0.16 -13.23 3.71
CA ASP A 45 -1.16 -12.51 4.50
C ASP A 45 -1.34 -11.08 3.96
N ILE A 46 -2.55 -10.80 3.50
CA ILE A 46 -2.89 -9.53 2.83
C ILE A 46 -2.72 -8.34 3.78
N ARG A 47 -3.14 -8.47 5.02
CA ARG A 47 -3.03 -7.40 6.02
C ARG A 47 -1.57 -7.11 6.36
N ALA A 48 -0.75 -8.15 6.45
CA ALA A 48 0.68 -8.01 6.68
C ALA A 48 1.38 -7.37 5.47
N GLN A 49 1.03 -7.76 4.27
CA GLN A 49 1.55 -7.14 3.04
C GLN A 49 1.22 -5.65 2.97
N SER A 50 -0.02 -5.29 3.24
CA SER A 50 -0.45 -3.89 3.27
C SER A 50 0.26 -3.11 4.37
N PHE A 51 0.26 -3.62 5.60
CA PHE A 51 0.85 -2.95 6.75
C PHE A 51 2.36 -2.76 6.60
N TYR A 52 3.08 -3.83 6.28
CA TYR A 52 4.54 -3.76 6.10
C TYR A 52 4.92 -2.98 4.84
N GLY A 53 4.13 -3.12 3.77
CA GLY A 53 4.31 -2.35 2.55
C GLY A 53 4.23 -0.84 2.78
N HIS A 54 3.27 -0.38 3.57
CA HIS A 54 3.17 1.03 3.95
C HIS A 54 4.36 1.49 4.79
N ILE A 55 4.81 0.67 5.74
CA ILE A 55 5.99 0.99 6.55
C ILE A 55 7.22 1.17 5.65
N LEU A 56 7.50 0.23 4.78
CA LEU A 56 8.66 0.29 3.89
C LEU A 56 8.58 1.44 2.90
N ALA A 57 7.40 1.69 2.34
CA ALA A 57 7.20 2.76 1.36
C ALA A 57 7.41 4.16 1.95
N PHE A 58 7.02 4.38 3.20
CA PHE A 58 7.07 5.70 3.84
C PHE A 58 8.20 5.88 4.84
N ARG A 59 8.64 4.81 5.50
CA ARG A 59 9.68 4.88 6.55
C ARG A 59 10.93 4.11 6.18
N GLY A 60 10.91 3.34 5.08
CA GLY A 60 12.07 2.58 4.63
C GLY A 60 13.20 3.51 4.20
N GLN A 61 14.42 3.13 4.53
CA GLN A 61 15.61 3.86 4.12
C GLN A 61 16.17 3.26 2.84
N GLY A 62 16.40 4.13 1.86
CA GLY A 62 16.94 3.76 0.57
C GLY A 62 15.90 3.28 -0.43
N LEU A 63 16.32 3.19 -1.69
CA LEU A 63 15.45 2.82 -2.80
C LEU A 63 14.95 1.38 -2.70
N GLY A 64 15.80 0.44 -2.24
CA GLY A 64 15.43 -0.96 -2.12
C GLY A 64 14.27 -1.20 -1.16
N ALA A 65 14.23 -0.48 -0.02
CA ALA A 65 13.13 -0.58 0.93
C ALA A 65 11.83 -0.04 0.33
N LYS A 66 11.89 1.09 -0.35
CA LYS A 66 10.72 1.67 -1.03
C LYS A 66 10.18 0.77 -2.14
N GLU A 67 11.07 0.21 -2.96
CA GLU A 67 10.68 -0.75 -4.01
C GLU A 67 9.97 -1.96 -3.43
N GLU A 68 10.54 -2.55 -2.37
CA GLU A 68 9.92 -3.69 -1.69
C GLU A 68 8.55 -3.31 -1.09
N GLY A 69 8.45 -2.12 -0.49
CA GLY A 69 7.19 -1.60 0.03
C GLY A 69 6.12 -1.48 -1.05
N VAL A 70 6.46 -0.90 -2.19
CA VAL A 70 5.52 -0.77 -3.33
C VAL A 70 5.15 -2.14 -3.89
N ARG A 71 6.10 -3.08 -3.98
CA ARG A 71 5.84 -4.45 -4.40
C ARG A 71 4.80 -5.13 -3.51
N LEU A 72 4.96 -5.02 -2.19
CA LEU A 72 4.02 -5.59 -1.23
C LEU A 72 2.64 -4.92 -1.32
N LEU A 73 2.59 -3.60 -1.49
CA LEU A 73 1.34 -2.88 -1.66
C LEU A 73 0.60 -3.31 -2.93
N ARG A 74 1.31 -3.53 -4.02
CA ARG A 74 0.70 -4.07 -5.25
C ARG A 74 0.10 -5.45 -5.04
N LEU A 75 0.82 -6.35 -4.36
CA LEU A 75 0.31 -7.69 -4.04
C LEU A 75 -0.95 -7.61 -3.19
N ALA A 76 -0.95 -6.78 -2.15
CA ALA A 76 -2.11 -6.58 -1.29
C ALA A 76 -3.30 -6.00 -2.07
N ALA A 77 -3.04 -5.01 -2.94
CA ALA A 77 -4.06 -4.39 -3.78
C ALA A 77 -4.72 -5.40 -4.71
N LEU A 78 -3.92 -6.23 -5.38
CA LEU A 78 -4.43 -7.29 -6.27
C LEU A 78 -5.25 -8.33 -5.52
N SER A 79 -5.02 -8.48 -4.22
CA SER A 79 -5.79 -9.37 -3.34
C SER A 79 -7.01 -8.70 -2.69
N GLY A 80 -7.31 -7.46 -3.05
CA GLY A 80 -8.51 -6.75 -2.62
C GLY A 80 -8.32 -5.75 -1.47
N ASP A 81 -7.08 -5.43 -1.08
CA ASP A 81 -6.84 -4.42 -0.02
C ASP A 81 -7.06 -3.00 -0.55
N ALA A 82 -8.07 -2.32 -0.02
CA ALA A 82 -8.47 -0.99 -0.48
C ALA A 82 -7.40 0.08 -0.24
N LYS A 83 -6.78 0.08 0.94
CA LYS A 83 -5.72 1.04 1.28
C LYS A 83 -4.49 0.88 0.39
N ALA A 84 -4.09 -0.36 0.13
CA ALA A 84 -2.96 -0.64 -0.74
C ALA A 84 -3.23 -0.16 -2.16
N ALA A 85 -4.40 -0.47 -2.71
CA ALA A 85 -4.79 -0.02 -4.05
C ALA A 85 -4.79 1.51 -4.16
N TYR A 86 -5.36 2.19 -3.17
CA TYR A 86 -5.35 3.65 -3.13
C TYR A 86 -3.93 4.21 -3.14
N GLN A 87 -3.06 3.66 -2.30
CA GLN A 87 -1.68 4.13 -2.15
C GLN A 87 -0.84 3.88 -3.41
N VAL A 88 -1.00 2.72 -4.05
CA VAL A 88 -0.32 2.44 -5.32
C VAL A 88 -0.75 3.43 -6.40
N GLY A 89 -2.03 3.78 -6.45
CA GLY A 89 -2.53 4.82 -7.35
C GLY A 89 -1.87 6.18 -7.10
N VAL A 90 -1.68 6.57 -5.85
CA VAL A 90 -0.97 7.80 -5.49
C VAL A 90 0.47 7.79 -6.02
N PHE A 91 1.19 6.69 -5.83
CA PHE A 91 2.56 6.54 -6.34
C PHE A 91 2.61 6.57 -7.87
N SER A 92 1.65 5.92 -8.53
CA SER A 92 1.59 5.89 -9.99
C SER A 92 1.37 7.29 -10.58
N LEU A 93 0.50 8.08 -9.97
CA LEU A 93 0.22 9.45 -10.43
C LEU A 93 1.40 10.40 -10.20
N ALA A 94 2.05 10.29 -9.04
CA ALA A 94 3.19 11.14 -8.72
C ALA A 94 4.45 10.77 -9.52
N GLY A 95 4.55 9.52 -9.96
CA GLY A 95 5.79 8.94 -10.46
C GLY A 95 6.75 8.63 -9.31
N SER A 96 7.41 7.53 -9.36
CA SER A 96 8.35 7.11 -8.33
C SER A 96 9.25 5.98 -8.80
N LEU A 97 10.37 5.76 -8.12
CA LEU A 97 11.28 4.64 -8.37
C LEU A 97 11.73 4.54 -9.84
N GLY A 98 12.07 5.69 -10.42
CA GLY A 98 12.52 5.75 -11.81
C GLY A 98 11.41 5.64 -12.86
N LYS A 99 10.15 5.58 -12.45
CA LYS A 99 9.00 5.59 -13.35
C LYS A 99 8.41 7.00 -13.47
N ALA A 100 8.04 7.38 -14.69
CA ALA A 100 7.36 8.63 -14.96
C ALA A 100 5.92 8.60 -14.38
N PRO A 101 5.33 9.77 -14.05
CA PRO A 101 3.92 9.85 -13.68
C PRO A 101 3.02 9.19 -14.72
N ASP A 102 2.06 8.39 -14.27
CA ASP A 102 1.12 7.67 -15.13
C ASP A 102 -0.30 7.76 -14.55
N ALA A 103 -1.10 8.64 -15.12
CA ALA A 103 -2.48 8.86 -14.69
C ALA A 103 -3.41 7.70 -15.08
N ALA A 104 -3.15 7.04 -16.20
CA ALA A 104 -3.93 5.88 -16.60
C ALA A 104 -3.74 4.70 -15.62
N GLU A 105 -2.51 4.45 -15.19
CA GLU A 105 -2.22 3.45 -14.17
C GLU A 105 -2.88 3.81 -12.84
N ALA A 106 -2.76 5.08 -12.41
CA ALA A 106 -3.41 5.56 -11.20
C ALA A 106 -4.93 5.34 -11.24
N ALA A 107 -5.57 5.63 -12.36
CA ALA A 107 -7.00 5.39 -12.54
C ALA A 107 -7.38 3.92 -12.36
N ARG A 108 -6.56 3.01 -12.88
CA ARG A 108 -6.79 1.56 -12.70
C ARG A 108 -6.73 1.15 -11.23
N TRP A 109 -5.70 1.60 -10.51
CA TRP A 109 -5.55 1.28 -9.08
C TRP A 109 -6.66 1.90 -8.23
N TRP A 110 -7.04 3.14 -8.50
CA TRP A 110 -8.13 3.80 -7.77
C TRP A 110 -9.50 3.19 -8.08
N THR A 111 -9.72 2.70 -9.30
CA THR A 111 -10.93 1.92 -9.61
C THR A 111 -11.00 0.65 -8.76
N MET A 112 -9.88 -0.05 -8.59
CA MET A 112 -9.80 -1.20 -7.68
C MET A 112 -10.07 -0.80 -6.24
N ALA A 113 -9.53 0.33 -5.81
CA ALA A 113 -9.74 0.86 -4.45
C ALA A 113 -11.21 1.20 -4.19
N VAL A 114 -11.92 1.78 -5.17
CA VAL A 114 -13.37 2.04 -5.09
C VAL A 114 -14.14 0.75 -4.91
N LYS A 115 -13.85 -0.25 -5.72
CA LYS A 115 -14.50 -1.58 -5.63
C LYS A 115 -14.24 -2.25 -4.28
N ALA A 116 -13.09 -2.01 -3.69
CA ALA A 116 -12.72 -2.54 -2.38
C ALA A 116 -13.24 -1.68 -1.21
N GLY A 117 -13.93 -0.58 -1.48
CA GLY A 117 -14.60 0.26 -0.49
C GLY A 117 -13.77 1.38 0.13
N HIS A 118 -12.70 1.83 -0.55
CA HIS A 118 -11.89 2.95 -0.03
C HIS A 118 -12.68 4.27 -0.09
N PRO A 119 -12.81 5.00 1.02
CA PRO A 119 -13.73 6.17 1.08
C PRO A 119 -13.29 7.36 0.21
N LEU A 120 -12.00 7.53 -0.05
CA LEU A 120 -11.46 8.67 -0.81
C LEU A 120 -11.20 8.36 -2.29
N ALA A 121 -11.22 7.09 -2.68
CA ALA A 121 -10.81 6.68 -4.02
C ALA A 121 -11.75 7.22 -5.11
N ALA A 122 -13.05 7.23 -4.85
CA ALA A 122 -14.04 7.75 -5.81
C ALA A 122 -13.82 9.24 -6.07
N LEU A 123 -13.57 10.01 -5.03
CA LEU A 123 -13.29 11.45 -5.17
C LEU A 123 -12.00 11.70 -5.96
N LYS A 124 -10.95 10.93 -5.69
CA LYS A 124 -9.68 11.02 -6.44
C LYS A 124 -9.86 10.66 -7.90
N LEU A 125 -10.64 9.62 -8.21
CA LEU A 125 -10.98 9.25 -9.58
C LEU A 125 -11.77 10.35 -10.29
N ALA A 126 -12.78 10.90 -9.63
CA ALA A 126 -13.57 11.99 -10.20
C ALA A 126 -12.69 13.18 -10.59
N THR A 127 -11.81 13.59 -9.68
CA THR A 127 -10.86 14.68 -9.95
C THR A 127 -9.93 14.33 -11.11
N LEU A 128 -9.40 13.12 -11.11
CA LEU A 128 -8.47 12.66 -12.15
C LEU A 128 -9.13 12.65 -13.53
N TYR A 129 -10.34 12.12 -13.65
CA TYR A 129 -11.08 12.14 -14.92
C TYR A 129 -11.51 13.54 -15.33
N GLN A 130 -11.81 14.41 -14.38
CA GLN A 130 -12.14 15.82 -14.69
C GLN A 130 -10.95 16.56 -15.30
N GLU A 131 -9.78 16.37 -14.76
CA GLU A 131 -8.56 17.09 -15.17
C GLU A 131 -7.76 16.36 -16.24
N GLY A 132 -7.82 15.03 -16.27
CA GLY A 132 -6.90 14.22 -17.04
C GLY A 132 -5.50 14.24 -16.48
N GLY A 133 -4.55 13.66 -17.18
CA GLY A 133 -3.16 13.62 -16.77
C GLY A 133 -2.29 12.83 -17.74
N PRO A 134 -1.02 12.55 -17.40
CA PRO A 134 -0.13 11.79 -18.26
C PRO A 134 -0.69 10.40 -18.61
N GLY A 135 -0.90 10.17 -19.90
CA GLY A 135 -1.47 8.92 -20.41
C GLY A 135 -2.99 8.77 -20.24
N LEU A 136 -3.67 9.80 -19.75
CA LEU A 136 -5.12 9.78 -19.51
C LEU A 136 -5.76 11.07 -20.03
N LEU A 137 -6.70 10.94 -20.97
CA LEU A 137 -7.50 12.05 -21.42
C LEU A 137 -8.58 12.40 -20.38
N ALA A 138 -8.87 13.70 -20.24
CA ALA A 138 -9.98 14.14 -19.41
C ALA A 138 -11.31 13.56 -19.94
N ASP A 139 -12.13 13.07 -19.01
CA ASP A 139 -13.45 12.51 -19.32
C ASP A 139 -14.46 12.98 -18.26
N PRO A 140 -15.12 14.15 -18.50
CA PRO A 140 -16.07 14.71 -17.54
C PRO A 140 -17.28 13.82 -17.27
N GLU A 141 -17.67 12.96 -18.22
CA GLU A 141 -18.79 12.03 -18.01
C GLU A 141 -18.43 10.93 -17.01
N LEU A 142 -17.23 10.32 -17.17
CA LEU A 142 -16.73 9.37 -16.18
C LEU A 142 -16.53 10.04 -14.82
N ALA A 143 -16.05 11.27 -14.78
CA ALA A 143 -15.89 12.02 -13.55
C ALA A 143 -17.20 12.12 -12.77
N ARG A 144 -18.32 12.34 -13.44
CA ARG A 144 -19.66 12.41 -12.81
C ARG A 144 -20.08 11.09 -12.17
N LEU A 145 -19.68 9.95 -12.73
CA LEU A 145 -20.01 8.64 -12.17
C LEU A 145 -19.39 8.40 -10.79
N TYR A 146 -18.28 9.06 -10.49
CA TYR A 146 -17.55 8.90 -9.22
C TYR A 146 -17.77 10.04 -8.23
N GLN A 147 -18.58 11.01 -8.54
CA GLN A 147 -18.92 12.14 -7.65
C GLN A 147 -19.97 11.79 -6.59
#